data_5b2bb527fba17e9f6e56c284ed43cacd
#
_entry.id   5b2bb527fba17e9f6e56c284ed43cacd
#
_cell.length_a   1.000
_cell.length_b   1.000
_cell.length_c   1.000
_cell.angle_alpha   90.00
_cell.angle_beta   90.00
_cell.angle_gamma   90.00
#
_symmetry.space_group_name_H-M   'P 1'
#
loop_
_entity.id
_entity.type
_entity.pdbx_description
1 polymer ?
#
loop_
_entity_poly.entity_id
_entity_poly.type
_entity_poly.pdbx_seq_one_letter_code
_entity_poly.pdbx_strand_id
1 'polypeptide(L)'
;MKLTSWNANCKFRSKFNEVDVFGWDVLVIQECENPETSVDTAYTDWAEQFHWVGRLSHKGLGLFLRPGLEAEEIVSNDRSNKYFINVKLSNGLQLLAVWTQADTQRSRGYIYMLWDYLKSNEDVLDWDNLVVVGDWNSNAQWDTKRKIGNHTDVCNLLHSRGLKSCYHHAANRPHGSELEHTFFMHRNPEKPYHIDYMFAPKRMLSADQEMVIGNREQWLALSDHLPISYRLNAQFSGD
;
A
#
# COMPACT_ATOMS: atom_id res chain seq x y z
N MET A 1 -15.95 -1.53 -2.14
CA MET A 1 -14.76 -1.73 -2.99
C MET A 1 -13.72 -2.52 -2.21
N LYS A 2 -13.13 -3.55 -2.80
CA LYS A 2 -12.12 -4.40 -2.16
C LYS A 2 -10.72 -4.02 -2.65
N LEU A 3 -9.89 -3.56 -1.74
CA LEU A 3 -8.52 -3.14 -1.99
C LEU A 3 -7.57 -4.19 -1.43
N THR A 4 -6.60 -4.61 -2.25
CA THR A 4 -5.56 -5.58 -1.87
C THR A 4 -4.19 -4.98 -2.13
N SER A 5 -3.23 -5.21 -1.23
CA SER A 5 -1.83 -4.82 -1.43
C SER A 5 -0.91 -5.97 -1.08
N TRP A 6 0.19 -6.10 -1.84
CA TRP A 6 1.20 -7.12 -1.63
C TRP A 6 2.57 -6.72 -2.19
N ASN A 7 3.59 -6.79 -1.37
CA ASN A 7 4.95 -6.78 -1.88
C ASN A 7 5.28 -8.19 -2.40
N ALA A 8 5.40 -8.31 -3.73
CA ALA A 8 5.59 -9.59 -4.40
C ALA A 8 7.01 -10.15 -4.32
N ASN A 9 7.97 -9.40 -3.74
CA ASN A 9 9.37 -9.78 -3.72
C ASN A 9 9.88 -10.19 -5.12
N CYS A 10 9.66 -9.33 -6.11
CA CYS A 10 9.96 -9.53 -7.54
C CYS A 10 9.22 -10.71 -8.19
N LYS A 11 9.39 -10.86 -9.51
CA LYS A 11 8.78 -11.93 -10.33
C LYS A 11 7.25 -12.00 -10.21
N PHE A 12 6.57 -10.85 -10.06
CA PHE A 12 5.12 -10.81 -9.97
C PHE A 12 4.46 -11.40 -11.22
N ARG A 13 5.03 -11.21 -12.42
CA ARG A 13 4.55 -11.81 -13.66
C ARG A 13 4.37 -13.33 -13.62
N SER A 14 5.03 -14.03 -12.71
CA SER A 14 4.87 -15.48 -12.52
C SER A 14 3.89 -15.85 -11.38
N LYS A 15 3.27 -14.85 -10.74
CA LYS A 15 2.45 -15.01 -9.53
C LYS A 15 1.14 -14.21 -9.58
N PHE A 16 0.89 -13.46 -10.65
CA PHE A 16 -0.23 -12.52 -10.70
C PHE A 16 -1.60 -13.18 -10.49
N ASN A 17 -1.77 -14.44 -10.87
CA ASN A 17 -3.01 -15.19 -10.64
C ASN A 17 -3.25 -15.54 -9.17
N GLU A 18 -2.22 -15.58 -8.33
CA GLU A 18 -2.34 -15.94 -6.92
C GLU A 18 -3.18 -14.92 -6.13
N VAL A 19 -3.15 -13.65 -6.54
CA VAL A 19 -3.90 -12.58 -5.84
C VAL A 19 -5.41 -12.61 -6.11
N ASP A 20 -5.87 -13.37 -7.11
CA ASP A 20 -7.29 -13.44 -7.47
C ASP A 20 -8.15 -14.09 -6.37
N VAL A 21 -7.55 -14.87 -5.50
CA VAL A 21 -8.22 -15.44 -4.31
C VAL A 21 -8.82 -14.36 -3.40
N PHE A 22 -8.28 -13.14 -3.43
CA PHE A 22 -8.83 -12.03 -2.66
C PHE A 22 -10.05 -11.38 -3.31
N GLY A 23 -10.31 -11.62 -4.61
CA GLY A 23 -11.41 -11.00 -5.34
C GLY A 23 -11.35 -9.47 -5.26
N TRP A 24 -10.20 -8.90 -5.60
CA TRP A 24 -9.89 -7.48 -5.51
C TRP A 24 -10.60 -6.65 -6.61
N ASP A 25 -10.92 -5.39 -6.30
CA ASP A 25 -11.33 -4.38 -7.27
C ASP A 25 -10.14 -3.49 -7.66
N VAL A 26 -9.27 -3.20 -6.69
CA VAL A 26 -8.02 -2.47 -6.85
C VAL A 26 -6.90 -3.26 -6.18
N LEU A 27 -5.77 -3.39 -6.89
CA LEU A 27 -4.62 -4.14 -6.43
C LEU A 27 -3.35 -3.27 -6.49
N VAL A 28 -2.62 -3.20 -5.38
CA VAL A 28 -1.36 -2.47 -5.27
C VAL A 28 -0.22 -3.46 -5.03
N ILE A 29 0.72 -3.53 -5.96
CA ILE A 29 1.84 -4.48 -5.92
C ILE A 29 3.17 -3.75 -5.86
N GLN A 30 3.91 -3.97 -4.79
CA GLN A 30 5.29 -3.55 -4.68
C GLN A 30 6.22 -4.63 -5.25
N GLU A 31 7.34 -4.19 -5.78
CA GLU A 31 8.36 -5.06 -6.40
C GLU A 31 7.86 -5.84 -7.62
N CYS A 32 6.94 -5.28 -8.41
CA CYS A 32 6.49 -5.88 -9.66
C CYS A 32 7.23 -5.33 -10.89
N GLU A 33 7.19 -6.12 -11.95
CA GLU A 33 7.65 -5.70 -13.28
C GLU A 33 6.67 -4.69 -13.91
N ASN A 34 7.20 -3.81 -14.78
CA ASN A 34 6.34 -2.94 -15.61
C ASN A 34 5.65 -3.77 -16.70
N PRO A 35 4.31 -3.82 -16.74
CA PRO A 35 3.59 -4.54 -17.77
C PRO A 35 3.90 -4.08 -19.19
N GLU A 36 4.08 -2.76 -19.43
CA GLU A 36 4.37 -2.21 -20.75
C GLU A 36 5.64 -2.74 -21.39
N THR A 37 6.63 -3.08 -20.57
CA THR A 37 7.94 -3.55 -21.03
C THR A 37 8.15 -5.05 -20.82
N SER A 38 7.14 -5.74 -20.30
CA SER A 38 7.19 -7.19 -20.08
C SER A 38 7.11 -7.93 -21.42
N VAL A 39 7.89 -9.00 -21.53
CA VAL A 39 7.83 -9.95 -22.66
C VAL A 39 6.85 -11.10 -22.39
N ASP A 40 6.29 -11.16 -21.19
CA ASP A 40 5.32 -12.17 -20.78
C ASP A 40 3.92 -11.71 -21.19
N THR A 41 3.38 -12.27 -22.27
CA THR A 41 2.09 -11.89 -22.83
C THR A 41 0.93 -12.19 -21.89
N ALA A 42 0.99 -13.27 -21.12
CA ALA A 42 -0.06 -13.58 -20.16
C ALA A 42 -0.15 -12.52 -19.04
N TYR A 43 0.98 -11.99 -18.61
CA TYR A 43 1.02 -10.90 -17.63
C TYR A 43 0.56 -9.57 -18.24
N THR A 44 0.98 -9.26 -19.47
CA THR A 44 0.54 -8.02 -20.15
C THR A 44 -0.95 -8.04 -20.45
N ASP A 45 -1.51 -9.17 -20.88
CA ASP A 45 -2.92 -9.33 -21.15
C ASP A 45 -3.76 -9.25 -19.86
N TRP A 46 -3.24 -9.77 -18.75
CA TRP A 46 -3.89 -9.67 -17.44
C TRP A 46 -3.90 -8.24 -16.92
N ALA A 47 -2.84 -7.46 -17.17
CA ALA A 47 -2.65 -6.09 -16.71
C ALA A 47 -3.30 -5.07 -17.66
N GLU A 48 -4.62 -5.19 -17.93
CA GLU A 48 -5.33 -4.33 -18.89
C GLU A 48 -5.37 -2.86 -18.48
N GLN A 49 -5.58 -2.61 -17.18
CA GLN A 49 -5.66 -1.26 -16.60
C GLN A 49 -4.71 -1.12 -15.43
N PHE A 50 -3.68 -0.32 -15.60
CA PHE A 50 -2.68 -0.14 -14.55
C PHE A 50 -2.00 1.23 -14.61
N HIS A 51 -1.42 1.62 -13.47
CA HIS A 51 -0.39 2.64 -13.34
C HIS A 51 0.86 1.99 -12.77
N TRP A 52 2.02 2.39 -13.26
CA TRP A 52 3.27 1.81 -12.78
C TRP A 52 4.36 2.87 -12.67
N VAL A 53 5.14 2.83 -11.58
CA VAL A 53 6.32 3.68 -11.37
C VAL A 53 7.49 2.84 -10.88
N GLY A 54 8.67 3.16 -11.35
CA GLY A 54 9.90 2.48 -10.93
C GLY A 54 11.13 3.05 -11.60
N ARG A 55 12.29 2.73 -11.04
CA ARG A 55 13.58 3.09 -11.66
C ARG A 55 14.05 2.04 -12.64
N LEU A 56 13.67 0.79 -12.41
CA LEU A 56 14.08 -0.37 -13.21
C LEU A 56 12.81 -1.11 -13.63
N SER A 57 12.66 -1.42 -14.91
CA SER A 57 11.46 -2.04 -15.46
C SER A 57 11.05 -3.37 -14.82
N HIS A 58 12.00 -4.06 -14.20
CA HIS A 58 11.74 -5.34 -13.52
C HIS A 58 11.41 -5.21 -12.03
N LYS A 59 11.39 -3.97 -11.48
CA LYS A 59 11.13 -3.74 -10.05
C LYS A 59 10.58 -2.35 -9.80
N GLY A 60 9.29 -2.27 -9.53
CA GLY A 60 8.59 -1.01 -9.27
C GLY A 60 7.33 -1.21 -8.42
N LEU A 61 6.52 -0.17 -8.38
CA LEU A 61 5.22 -0.14 -7.77
C LEU A 61 4.17 -0.14 -8.87
N GLY A 62 3.24 -1.08 -8.84
CA GLY A 62 2.10 -1.19 -9.74
C GLY A 62 0.78 -1.00 -9.01
N LEU A 63 -0.15 -0.33 -9.66
CA LEU A 63 -1.54 -0.23 -9.26
C LEU A 63 -2.38 -0.77 -10.41
N PHE A 64 -3.17 -1.81 -10.16
CA PHE A 64 -3.99 -2.50 -11.15
C PHE A 64 -5.46 -2.35 -10.80
N LEU A 65 -6.30 -2.19 -11.82
CA LEU A 65 -7.73 -1.96 -11.68
C LEU A 65 -8.52 -3.07 -12.38
N ARG A 66 -9.62 -3.50 -11.76
CA ARG A 66 -10.59 -4.35 -12.45
C ARG A 66 -11.42 -3.55 -13.46
N PRO A 67 -11.92 -4.18 -14.52
CA PRO A 67 -12.81 -3.52 -15.48
C PRO A 67 -13.98 -2.80 -14.80
N GLY A 68 -14.28 -1.59 -15.26
CA GLY A 68 -15.32 -0.73 -14.71
C GLY A 68 -14.84 0.30 -13.67
N LEU A 69 -13.56 0.24 -13.26
CA LEU A 69 -12.90 1.31 -12.52
C LEU A 69 -11.90 2.00 -13.44
N GLU A 70 -11.91 3.31 -13.44
CA GLU A 70 -10.91 4.14 -14.12
C GLU A 70 -10.12 4.93 -13.07
N ALA A 71 -8.90 5.29 -13.38
CA ALA A 71 -8.06 6.11 -12.52
C ALA A 71 -7.38 7.21 -13.34
N GLU A 72 -7.38 8.42 -12.79
CA GLU A 72 -6.63 9.55 -13.29
C GLU A 72 -5.46 9.86 -12.34
N GLU A 73 -4.26 10.02 -12.88
CA GLU A 73 -3.09 10.34 -12.07
C GLU A 73 -3.17 11.76 -11.54
N ILE A 74 -2.98 11.92 -10.23
CA ILE A 74 -2.83 13.23 -9.59
C ILE A 74 -1.34 13.58 -9.57
N VAL A 75 -1.00 14.68 -10.24
CA VAL A 75 0.36 15.16 -10.30
C VAL A 75 0.80 15.63 -8.92
N SER A 76 1.78 14.94 -8.35
CA SER A 76 2.41 15.34 -7.08
C SER A 76 3.40 16.51 -7.29
N ASN A 77 3.66 17.25 -6.22
CA ASN A 77 4.65 18.34 -6.22
C ASN A 77 6.08 17.84 -6.44
N ASP A 78 6.36 16.56 -6.14
CA ASP A 78 7.62 15.89 -6.46
C ASP A 78 7.45 14.86 -7.58
N ARG A 79 7.67 15.28 -8.81
CA ARG A 79 7.62 14.41 -10.01
C ARG A 79 8.78 13.40 -10.09
N SER A 80 9.82 13.55 -9.27
CA SER A 80 10.95 12.61 -9.25
C SER A 80 10.65 11.34 -8.48
N ASN A 81 9.53 11.30 -7.75
CA ASN A 81 9.19 10.19 -6.88
C ASN A 81 8.73 8.97 -7.69
N LYS A 82 9.51 7.90 -7.62
CA LYS A 82 9.27 6.61 -8.30
C LYS A 82 8.70 5.53 -7.36
N TYR A 83 8.14 5.93 -6.22
CA TYR A 83 7.74 5.02 -5.15
C TYR A 83 6.33 5.29 -4.62
N PHE A 84 5.63 6.26 -5.26
CA PHE A 84 4.24 6.59 -4.96
C PHE A 84 3.45 6.67 -6.26
N ILE A 85 2.21 6.14 -6.24
CA ILE A 85 1.21 6.35 -7.27
C ILE A 85 0.03 7.02 -6.58
N ASN A 86 -0.30 8.24 -7.03
CA ASN A 86 -1.43 9.00 -6.50
C ASN A 86 -2.46 9.16 -7.62
N VAL A 87 -3.62 8.55 -7.45
CA VAL A 87 -4.67 8.56 -8.47
C VAL A 87 -6.03 8.90 -7.86
N LYS A 88 -6.88 9.52 -8.67
CA LYS A 88 -8.31 9.66 -8.40
C LYS A 88 -9.07 8.60 -9.19
N LEU A 89 -9.80 7.76 -8.48
CA LEU A 89 -10.65 6.74 -9.09
C LEU A 89 -11.96 7.35 -9.58
N SER A 90 -12.56 6.77 -10.64
CA SER A 90 -13.85 7.21 -11.20
C SER A 90 -14.99 7.23 -10.18
N ASN A 91 -14.86 6.48 -9.10
CA ASN A 91 -15.81 6.45 -8.01
C ASN A 91 -15.58 7.54 -6.93
N GLY A 92 -14.66 8.49 -7.16
CA GLY A 92 -14.37 9.62 -6.28
C GLY A 92 -13.34 9.37 -5.19
N LEU A 93 -12.85 8.12 -4.99
CA LEU A 93 -11.74 7.87 -4.06
C LEU A 93 -10.43 8.38 -4.62
N GLN A 94 -9.60 8.93 -3.73
CA GLN A 94 -8.19 9.15 -4.01
C GLN A 94 -7.38 8.01 -3.39
N LEU A 95 -6.51 7.40 -4.16
CA LEU A 95 -5.64 6.31 -3.72
C LEU A 95 -4.18 6.69 -3.82
N LEU A 96 -3.48 6.65 -2.70
CA LEU A 96 -2.03 6.78 -2.61
C LEU A 96 -1.42 5.40 -2.36
N ALA A 97 -0.92 4.78 -3.43
CA ALA A 97 -0.13 3.56 -3.33
C ALA A 97 1.31 3.89 -2.93
N VAL A 98 1.87 3.13 -2.01
CA VAL A 98 3.12 3.43 -1.32
C VAL A 98 4.08 2.23 -1.38
N TRP A 99 5.34 2.52 -1.70
CA TRP A 99 6.46 1.61 -1.51
C TRP A 99 7.68 2.41 -1.03
N THR A 100 7.86 2.55 0.28
CA THR A 100 8.96 3.36 0.80
C THR A 100 10.31 2.69 0.59
N GLN A 101 11.34 3.52 0.36
CA GLN A 101 12.71 3.09 0.12
C GLN A 101 13.67 3.77 1.10
N ALA A 102 14.82 3.13 1.37
CA ALA A 102 15.86 3.76 2.16
C ALA A 102 16.44 4.96 1.41
N ASP A 103 16.40 6.14 2.02
CA ASP A 103 17.14 7.30 1.54
C ASP A 103 18.60 7.22 2.03
N THR A 104 19.46 6.67 1.17
CA THR A 104 20.88 6.52 1.47
C THR A 104 21.64 7.84 1.56
N GLN A 105 21.09 8.93 0.95
CA GLN A 105 21.75 10.23 0.95
C GLN A 105 21.45 11.06 2.21
N ARG A 106 20.29 10.86 2.84
CA ARG A 106 19.82 11.69 3.95
C ARG A 106 19.86 11.03 5.32
N SER A 107 20.34 9.80 5.45
CA SER A 107 20.33 9.01 6.69
C SER A 107 18.95 8.95 7.38
N ARG A 108 17.88 9.15 6.61
CA ARG A 108 16.50 9.13 7.07
C ARG A 108 15.92 7.76 6.75
N GLY A 109 15.17 7.20 7.70
CA GLY A 109 14.55 5.89 7.53
C GLY A 109 13.51 5.87 6.40
N TYR A 110 13.12 4.68 5.98
CA TYR A 110 12.13 4.43 4.92
C TYR A 110 10.86 5.28 5.08
N ILE A 111 10.29 5.31 6.27
CA ILE A 111 9.03 5.99 6.57
C ILE A 111 9.09 7.52 6.39
N TYR A 112 10.28 8.13 6.53
CA TYR A 112 10.44 9.55 6.32
C TYR A 112 10.04 9.97 4.89
N MET A 113 10.22 9.07 3.92
CA MET A 113 9.80 9.32 2.54
C MET A 113 8.28 9.54 2.45
N LEU A 114 7.49 8.72 3.17
CA LEU A 114 6.04 8.90 3.23
C LEU A 114 5.66 10.18 4.00
N TRP A 115 6.33 10.47 5.12
CA TRP A 115 6.14 11.72 5.85
C TRP A 115 6.34 12.94 4.97
N ASP A 116 7.48 12.98 4.27
CA ASP A 116 7.86 14.09 3.38
C ASP A 116 6.85 14.23 2.24
N TYR A 117 6.43 13.12 1.64
CA TYR A 117 5.41 13.13 0.58
C TYR A 117 4.08 13.70 1.08
N LEU A 118 3.57 13.22 2.22
CA LEU A 118 2.30 13.70 2.78
C LEU A 118 2.36 15.19 3.12
N LYS A 119 3.49 15.67 3.64
CA LYS A 119 3.68 17.08 4.00
C LYS A 119 3.84 17.99 2.78
N SER A 120 4.51 17.52 1.75
CA SER A 120 4.79 18.33 0.54
C SER A 120 3.62 18.36 -0.44
N ASN A 121 2.63 17.48 -0.27
CA ASN A 121 1.49 17.36 -1.17
C ASN A 121 0.13 17.60 -0.46
N GLU A 122 0.13 18.26 0.71
CA GLU A 122 -1.10 18.48 1.49
C GLU A 122 -2.23 19.15 0.70
N ASP A 123 -1.90 19.96 -0.29
CA ASP A 123 -2.80 20.72 -1.16
C ASP A 123 -3.50 19.89 -2.24
N VAL A 124 -2.91 18.74 -2.61
CA VAL A 124 -3.48 17.83 -3.63
C VAL A 124 -4.07 16.54 -3.04
N LEU A 125 -3.99 16.39 -1.71
CA LEU A 125 -4.54 15.23 -1.00
C LEU A 125 -5.97 15.52 -0.53
N ASP A 126 -6.94 14.77 -1.07
CA ASP A 126 -8.34 14.79 -0.64
C ASP A 126 -8.50 13.94 0.64
N TRP A 127 -8.20 14.53 1.78
CA TRP A 127 -8.19 13.84 3.08
C TRP A 127 -9.52 13.13 3.42
N ASP A 128 -10.63 13.64 2.91
CA ASP A 128 -11.94 13.03 3.14
C ASP A 128 -12.14 11.74 2.33
N ASN A 129 -11.46 11.60 1.19
CA ASN A 129 -11.58 10.44 0.31
C ASN A 129 -10.25 9.70 0.10
N LEU A 130 -9.18 10.08 0.81
CA LEU A 130 -7.85 9.50 0.66
C LEU A 130 -7.75 8.11 1.29
N VAL A 131 -7.25 7.15 0.53
CA VAL A 131 -6.78 5.85 1.03
C VAL A 131 -5.28 5.76 0.79
N VAL A 132 -4.51 5.45 1.85
CA VAL A 132 -3.05 5.25 1.78
C VAL A 132 -2.76 3.78 2.02
N VAL A 133 -2.08 3.12 1.08
CA VAL A 133 -1.87 1.67 1.14
C VAL A 133 -0.52 1.25 0.58
N GLY A 134 0.10 0.26 1.19
CA GLY A 134 1.31 -0.38 0.66
C GLY A 134 2.34 -0.77 1.72
N ASP A 135 3.54 -1.04 1.25
CA ASP A 135 4.70 -1.38 2.06
C ASP A 135 5.40 -0.11 2.55
N TRP A 136 5.32 0.13 3.85
CA TRP A 136 5.93 1.29 4.49
C TRP A 136 7.34 1.00 5.00
N ASN A 137 7.80 -0.25 4.96
CA ASN A 137 9.09 -0.67 5.48
C ASN A 137 9.39 -0.10 6.88
N SER A 138 8.37 0.01 7.70
CA SER A 138 8.43 0.69 8.99
C SER A 138 7.41 0.14 9.98
N ASN A 139 7.74 0.24 11.27
CA ASN A 139 6.84 -0.06 12.38
C ASN A 139 7.17 0.84 13.57
N ALA A 140 6.18 1.18 14.40
CA ALA A 140 6.34 2.06 15.55
C ALA A 140 7.35 1.53 16.59
N GLN A 141 7.55 0.21 16.66
CA GLN A 141 8.56 -0.41 17.54
C GLN A 141 10.00 0.06 17.26
N TRP A 142 10.26 0.57 16.04
CA TRP A 142 11.58 1.07 15.64
C TRP A 142 11.74 2.58 15.79
N ASP A 143 10.70 3.26 16.27
CA ASP A 143 10.74 4.70 16.45
C ASP A 143 11.73 5.13 17.51
N THR A 144 12.45 6.20 17.22
CA THR A 144 13.34 6.86 18.18
C THR A 144 12.82 8.27 18.43
N LYS A 145 12.74 8.68 19.70
CA LYS A 145 12.20 10.00 20.13
C LYS A 145 12.87 11.23 19.51
N ARG A 146 14.01 11.06 18.82
CA ARG A 146 14.80 12.17 18.26
C ARG A 146 14.60 12.42 16.77
N LYS A 147 13.80 11.59 16.08
CA LYS A 147 13.61 11.72 14.63
C LYS A 147 12.18 12.17 14.33
N ILE A 148 12.06 13.34 13.71
CA ILE A 148 10.80 13.82 13.11
C ILE A 148 10.53 13.04 11.82
N GLY A 149 9.26 12.72 11.57
CA GLY A 149 8.82 11.94 10.41
C GLY A 149 9.10 10.45 10.59
N ASN A 150 9.01 9.96 11.83
CA ASN A 150 9.04 8.55 12.17
C ASN A 150 7.65 7.90 11.92
N HIS A 151 7.51 6.62 12.21
CA HIS A 151 6.25 5.89 12.00
C HIS A 151 5.08 6.49 12.77
N THR A 152 5.30 6.79 14.05
CA THR A 152 4.29 7.41 14.92
C THR A 152 3.85 8.77 14.39
N ASP A 153 4.77 9.58 13.87
CA ASP A 153 4.45 10.90 13.29
C ASP A 153 3.56 10.76 12.05
N VAL A 154 3.84 9.79 11.16
CA VAL A 154 3.00 9.51 9.99
C VAL A 154 1.60 9.07 10.43
N CYS A 155 1.50 8.12 11.37
CA CYS A 155 0.21 7.67 11.91
C CYS A 155 -0.58 8.82 12.54
N ASN A 156 0.07 9.67 13.33
CA ASN A 156 -0.55 10.84 13.97
C ASN A 156 -1.04 11.85 12.93
N LEU A 157 -0.27 12.12 11.88
CA LEU A 157 -0.70 12.98 10.77
C LEU A 157 -1.98 12.43 10.12
N LEU A 158 -1.98 11.16 9.71
CA LEU A 158 -3.14 10.52 9.10
C LEU A 158 -4.35 10.52 10.04
N HIS A 159 -4.14 10.22 11.33
CA HIS A 159 -5.20 10.27 12.34
C HIS A 159 -5.77 11.68 12.52
N SER A 160 -4.93 12.71 12.52
CA SER A 160 -5.36 14.12 12.63
C SER A 160 -6.21 14.58 11.43
N ARG A 161 -6.07 13.90 10.30
CA ARG A 161 -6.84 14.10 9.07
C ARG A 161 -8.06 13.18 8.95
N GLY A 162 -8.40 12.43 10.01
CA GLY A 162 -9.59 11.56 10.05
C GLY A 162 -9.41 10.16 9.47
N LEU A 163 -8.21 9.80 9.01
CA LEU A 163 -7.91 8.45 8.54
C LEU A 163 -7.61 7.51 9.72
N LYS A 164 -7.91 6.23 9.56
CA LYS A 164 -7.58 5.17 10.53
C LYS A 164 -6.95 4.00 9.79
N SER A 165 -6.04 3.32 10.47
CA SER A 165 -5.50 2.05 9.98
C SER A 165 -6.60 0.99 9.99
N CYS A 166 -6.79 0.30 8.85
CA CYS A 166 -7.79 -0.77 8.71
C CYS A 166 -7.55 -1.91 9.72
N TYR A 167 -6.28 -2.28 9.94
CA TYR A 167 -5.90 -3.29 10.92
C TYR A 167 -6.23 -2.83 12.35
N HIS A 168 -5.72 -1.67 12.77
CA HIS A 168 -5.84 -1.20 14.15
C HIS A 168 -7.26 -0.77 14.53
N HIS A 169 -8.10 -0.44 13.53
CA HIS A 169 -9.49 -0.08 13.77
C HIS A 169 -10.29 -1.25 14.35
N ALA A 170 -10.10 -2.46 13.83
CA ALA A 170 -10.76 -3.66 14.30
C ALA A 170 -10.01 -4.30 15.48
N ALA A 171 -8.68 -4.41 15.40
CA ALA A 171 -7.85 -5.05 16.43
C ALA A 171 -7.81 -4.29 17.76
N ASN A 172 -8.16 -2.99 17.76
CA ASN A 172 -8.12 -2.09 18.93
C ASN A 172 -6.78 -2.16 19.69
N ARG A 173 -5.68 -2.14 18.96
CA ARG A 173 -4.32 -2.21 19.46
C ARG A 173 -3.52 -0.98 19.06
N PRO A 174 -2.53 -0.55 19.87
CA PRO A 174 -1.61 0.51 19.46
C PRO A 174 -0.63 0.02 18.38
N HIS A 175 -0.19 0.94 17.52
CA HIS A 175 0.89 0.68 16.57
C HIS A 175 2.16 0.22 17.31
N GLY A 176 2.83 -0.79 16.78
CA GLY A 176 3.99 -1.43 17.37
C GLY A 176 3.67 -2.61 18.30
N SER A 177 2.39 -2.97 18.44
CA SER A 177 1.94 -4.13 19.23
C SER A 177 1.02 -5.08 18.43
N GLU A 178 1.20 -5.10 17.12
CA GLU A 178 0.47 -5.98 16.21
C GLU A 178 0.79 -7.45 16.53
N LEU A 179 -0.22 -8.32 16.47
CA LEU A 179 -0.06 -9.77 16.64
C LEU A 179 0.05 -10.48 15.30
N GLU A 180 -0.63 -9.97 14.29
CA GLU A 180 -0.56 -10.47 12.93
C GLU A 180 0.55 -9.74 12.17
N HIS A 181 1.36 -10.51 11.48
CA HIS A 181 2.53 -10.01 10.78
C HIS A 181 2.33 -10.08 9.27
N THR A 182 2.87 -9.09 8.57
CA THR A 182 2.79 -8.98 7.11
C THR A 182 4.11 -9.27 6.41
N PHE A 183 5.21 -9.29 7.16
CA PHE A 183 6.56 -9.51 6.63
C PHE A 183 7.37 -10.47 7.51
N PHE A 184 8.17 -11.32 6.88
CA PHE A 184 9.05 -12.29 7.53
C PHE A 184 10.46 -12.17 6.95
N MET A 185 11.35 -11.50 7.67
CA MET A 185 12.71 -11.22 7.20
C MET A 185 13.42 -12.50 6.74
N HIS A 186 13.89 -12.52 5.49
CA HIS A 186 14.49 -13.69 4.83
C HIS A 186 13.57 -14.92 4.79
N ARG A 187 12.25 -14.72 4.77
CA ARG A 187 11.24 -15.77 4.86
C ARG A 187 11.39 -16.64 6.12
N ASN A 188 11.98 -16.08 7.18
CA ASN A 188 12.17 -16.78 8.45
C ASN A 188 10.97 -16.53 9.37
N PRO A 189 10.19 -17.57 9.73
CA PRO A 189 9.03 -17.44 10.61
C PRO A 189 9.33 -16.84 12.00
N GLU A 190 10.59 -16.94 12.44
CA GLU A 190 11.04 -16.42 13.74
C GLU A 190 11.45 -14.93 13.70
N LYS A 191 11.31 -14.29 12.50
CA LYS A 191 11.63 -12.86 12.32
C LYS A 191 10.46 -12.11 11.68
N PRO A 192 9.28 -12.13 12.35
CA PRO A 192 8.06 -11.52 11.83
C PRO A 192 8.00 -10.02 12.16
N TYR A 193 7.38 -9.25 11.25
CA TYR A 193 7.10 -7.82 11.43
C TYR A 193 5.77 -7.45 10.75
N HIS A 194 5.17 -6.34 11.18
CA HIS A 194 4.01 -5.75 10.52
C HIS A 194 4.46 -4.43 9.90
N ILE A 195 4.60 -4.39 8.57
CA ILE A 195 5.16 -3.23 7.85
C ILE A 195 4.34 -2.82 6.62
N ASP A 196 3.31 -3.59 6.28
CA ASP A 196 2.36 -3.27 5.23
C ASP A 196 1.08 -2.71 5.87
N TYR A 197 0.61 -1.56 5.39
CA TYR A 197 -0.51 -0.84 6.02
C TYR A 197 -1.53 -0.39 4.99
N MET A 198 -2.76 -0.22 5.48
CA MET A 198 -3.85 0.44 4.78
C MET A 198 -4.54 1.40 5.74
N PHE A 199 -4.59 2.68 5.36
CA PHE A 199 -5.30 3.73 6.08
C PHE A 199 -6.41 4.27 5.20
N ALA A 200 -7.58 4.48 5.78
CA ALA A 200 -8.75 5.03 5.09
C ALA A 200 -9.54 5.96 6.03
N PRO A 201 -10.38 6.87 5.50
CA PRO A 201 -11.29 7.65 6.29
C PRO A 201 -12.14 6.76 7.20
N LYS A 202 -12.29 7.14 8.47
CA LYS A 202 -13.00 6.32 9.47
C LYS A 202 -14.41 5.91 9.00
N ARG A 203 -15.10 6.76 8.24
CA ARG A 203 -16.45 6.47 7.71
C ARG A 203 -16.49 5.30 6.72
N MET A 204 -15.35 4.94 6.13
CA MET A 204 -15.24 3.83 5.17
C MET A 204 -14.91 2.49 5.85
N LEU A 205 -14.64 2.51 7.15
CA LEU A 205 -14.30 1.32 7.92
C LEU A 205 -15.53 0.77 8.63
N SER A 206 -15.61 -0.57 8.76
CA SER A 206 -16.59 -1.25 9.60
C SER A 206 -15.92 -1.75 10.87
N ALA A 207 -16.59 -1.60 12.00
CA ALA A 207 -16.11 -2.13 13.27
C ALA A 207 -16.12 -3.67 13.31
N ASP A 208 -16.96 -4.29 12.49
CA ASP A 208 -17.15 -5.74 12.45
C ASP A 208 -16.29 -6.41 11.36
N GLN A 209 -15.42 -5.65 10.69
CA GLN A 209 -14.60 -6.15 9.61
C GLN A 209 -13.11 -6.03 9.96
N GLU A 210 -12.43 -7.17 9.97
CA GLU A 210 -10.99 -7.25 10.11
C GLU A 210 -10.28 -7.13 8.75
N MET A 211 -9.04 -6.64 8.77
CA MET A 211 -8.16 -6.71 7.62
C MET A 211 -7.74 -8.16 7.40
N VAL A 212 -7.96 -8.67 6.20
CA VAL A 212 -7.50 -10.01 5.82
C VAL A 212 -6.01 -9.96 5.54
N ILE A 213 -5.24 -10.79 6.21
CA ILE A 213 -3.82 -11.02 5.94
C ILE A 213 -3.68 -12.43 5.35
N GLY A 214 -2.90 -12.57 4.30
CA GLY A 214 -2.68 -13.85 3.62
C GLY A 214 -2.14 -14.92 4.55
N ASN A 215 -2.53 -16.17 4.32
CA ASN A 215 -2.05 -17.30 5.13
C ASN A 215 -0.53 -17.49 4.96
N ARG A 216 0.20 -17.53 6.07
CA ARG A 216 1.67 -17.63 6.07
C ARG A 216 2.18 -18.85 5.31
N GLU A 217 1.54 -20.01 5.48
CA GLU A 217 1.99 -21.27 4.88
C GLU A 217 1.94 -21.21 3.35
N GLN A 218 0.94 -20.55 2.80
CA GLN A 218 0.77 -20.38 1.36
C GLN A 218 1.68 -19.26 0.83
N TRP A 219 1.63 -18.07 1.42
CA TRP A 219 2.20 -16.86 0.82
C TRP A 219 3.70 -16.71 1.06
N LEU A 220 4.24 -17.30 2.15
CA LEU A 220 5.67 -17.23 2.43
C LEU A 220 6.51 -18.01 1.40
N ALA A 221 5.93 -18.97 0.70
CA ALA A 221 6.57 -19.62 -0.44
C ALA A 221 6.76 -18.69 -1.64
N LEU A 222 5.89 -17.69 -1.80
CA LEU A 222 5.85 -16.77 -2.93
C LEU A 222 6.61 -15.46 -2.66
N SER A 223 6.52 -14.93 -1.44
CA SER A 223 7.17 -13.69 -1.02
C SER A 223 7.56 -13.77 0.46
N ASP A 224 8.43 -12.89 0.92
CA ASP A 224 8.66 -12.63 2.35
C ASP A 224 7.61 -11.71 2.97
N HIS A 225 6.72 -11.13 2.15
CA HIS A 225 5.51 -10.43 2.59
C HIS A 225 4.24 -11.26 2.35
N LEU A 226 3.27 -11.06 3.22
CA LEU A 226 1.90 -11.58 3.07
C LEU A 226 1.00 -10.49 2.50
N PRO A 227 0.07 -10.83 1.57
CA PRO A 227 -0.92 -9.87 1.08
C PRO A 227 -1.83 -9.37 2.20
N ILE A 228 -2.22 -8.10 2.12
CA ILE A 228 -3.25 -7.50 2.96
C ILE A 228 -4.45 -7.11 2.09
N SER A 229 -5.66 -7.35 2.56
CA SER A 229 -6.89 -7.02 1.84
C SER A 229 -7.97 -6.49 2.78
N TYR A 230 -8.70 -5.46 2.33
CA TYR A 230 -9.80 -4.88 3.08
C TYR A 230 -10.93 -4.44 2.16
N ARG A 231 -12.19 -4.61 2.59
CA ARG A 231 -13.37 -4.12 1.88
C ARG A 231 -13.79 -2.76 2.46
N LEU A 232 -13.53 -1.71 1.73
CA LEU A 232 -13.96 -0.37 2.08
C LEU A 232 -15.48 -0.22 1.87
N ASN A 233 -16.18 0.32 2.87
CA ASN A 233 -17.58 0.74 2.78
C ASN A 233 -17.62 2.09 2.07
N ALA A 234 -17.46 2.08 0.77
CA ALA A 234 -17.57 3.28 -0.03
C ALA A 234 -19.04 3.46 -0.43
N GLN A 235 -19.79 4.27 0.32
CA GLN A 235 -21.01 4.87 -0.22
C GLN A 235 -20.53 6.03 -1.10
N PHE A 236 -20.48 5.77 -2.39
CA PHE A 236 -20.32 6.86 -3.36
C PHE A 236 -21.69 7.55 -3.44
N SER A 237 -21.73 8.84 -3.14
CA SER A 237 -22.83 9.68 -3.50
C SER A 237 -22.84 9.76 -5.03
N GLY A 238 -23.54 8.82 -5.66
CA GLY A 238 -23.99 9.00 -7.02
C GLY A 238 -25.12 9.98 -6.97
N ASP A 239 -24.90 11.17 -7.41
CA ASP A 239 -25.94 12.08 -7.88
C ASP A 239 -26.29 11.74 -9.32
#